data_49d62bac02065c96f614b8a1e37c4bd3
#
_entry.id   49d62bac02065c96f614b8a1e37c4bd3
#
_cell.length_a   1.000
_cell.length_b   1.000
_cell.length_c   1.000
_cell.angle_alpha   90.00
_cell.angle_beta   90.00
_cell.angle_gamma   90.00
#
_symmetry.space_group_name_H-M   'P 1'
#
loop_
_entity.id
_entity.type
_entity.pdbx_description
1 polymer ?
#
loop_
_entity_poly.entity_id
_entity_poly.type
_entity_poly.pdbx_seq_one_letter_code
_entity_poly.pdbx_strand_id
1 'polypeptide(L)'
;MYRRIATLIMCALLGACAAKAPPQVVLVSAVTIEETPAWRASITPEDEVRLEGLRAHWNGLHAKLPPRVRTAQGKLVDPEAGLDLPSLTPGSYRCRVVRLRTPPRGSVTARSSTSDYCFISATADGIAFVKQTGTDPAAGYFYPDGKRYVFLGARQRRAGDNSLGYGNEPARDMVGVVERVGGFRWRLAVAGANDRQLDIYELTPVPADQQPRG
;
A
#
# COMPACT_ATOMS: atom_id res chain seq x y z
N MET A 1 77.04 12.12 77.47
CA MET A 1 76.11 10.98 77.31
C MET A 1 75.22 11.22 76.15
N TYR A 2 75.43 10.59 75.02
CA TYR A 2 74.74 10.74 73.77
C TYR A 2 73.53 9.84 73.70
N ARG A 3 72.39 10.36 73.30
CA ARG A 3 71.22 9.58 72.94
C ARG A 3 70.73 10.01 71.56
N ARG A 4 70.98 9.17 70.55
CA ARG A 4 70.59 9.34 69.17
C ARG A 4 69.09 8.99 69.02
N ILE A 5 68.33 9.87 68.46
CA ILE A 5 66.94 9.62 68.05
C ILE A 5 66.96 9.43 66.53
N ALA A 6 66.60 8.23 66.08
CA ALA A 6 66.42 7.91 64.68
C ALA A 6 65.00 8.25 64.24
N THR A 7 64.85 9.15 63.28
CA THR A 7 63.56 9.50 62.70
C THR A 7 63.31 8.62 61.49
N LEU A 8 62.30 7.78 61.57
CA LEU A 8 61.76 6.98 60.44
C LEU A 8 60.84 7.82 59.59
N ILE A 9 61.22 8.08 58.34
CA ILE A 9 60.39 8.70 57.32
C ILE A 9 59.61 7.57 56.63
N MET A 10 58.29 7.57 56.80
CA MET A 10 57.36 6.65 56.15
C MET A 10 56.82 7.31 54.91
N CYS A 11 57.30 6.89 53.74
CA CYS A 11 56.78 7.35 52.42
C CYS A 11 55.43 6.63 52.12
N ALA A 12 54.32 7.38 52.20
CA ALA A 12 53.02 6.90 51.71
C ALA A 12 52.93 7.04 50.21
N LEU A 13 52.96 5.90 49.50
CA LEU A 13 52.68 5.83 48.06
C LEU A 13 51.17 5.90 47.84
N LEU A 14 50.70 7.06 47.43
CA LEU A 14 49.29 7.24 46.97
C LEU A 14 49.20 6.72 45.51
N GLY A 15 48.73 5.51 45.36
CA GLY A 15 48.35 4.94 44.07
C GLY A 15 47.11 5.65 43.49
N ALA A 16 47.28 6.52 42.51
CA ALA A 16 46.18 7.09 41.75
C ALA A 16 45.59 6.04 40.82
N CYS A 17 44.44 5.46 41.18
CA CYS A 17 43.61 4.69 40.26
C CYS A 17 43.01 5.65 39.22
N ALA A 18 43.61 5.67 38.01
CA ALA A 18 42.99 6.34 36.88
C ALA A 18 41.73 5.54 36.46
N ALA A 19 40.54 6.06 36.82
CA ALA A 19 39.29 5.53 36.34
C ALA A 19 39.20 5.77 34.83
N LYS A 20 39.22 4.69 34.05
CA LYS A 20 39.01 4.71 32.59
C LYS A 20 37.60 5.20 32.34
N ALA A 21 37.41 6.38 31.71
CA ALA A 21 36.11 6.91 31.33
C ALA A 21 35.40 5.87 30.45
N PRO A 22 34.09 5.63 30.67
CA PRO A 22 33.32 4.74 29.79
C PRO A 22 33.28 5.31 28.38
N PRO A 23 33.30 4.44 27.34
CA PRO A 23 33.22 4.89 25.97
C PRO A 23 31.89 5.65 25.79
N GLN A 24 31.99 6.90 25.31
CA GLN A 24 30.79 7.66 24.90
C GLN A 24 30.19 6.97 23.67
N VAL A 25 29.03 6.36 23.83
CA VAL A 25 28.22 5.89 22.73
C VAL A 25 27.68 7.12 22.02
N VAL A 26 28.32 7.48 20.90
CA VAL A 26 27.76 8.48 20.00
C VAL A 26 26.55 7.81 19.35
N LEU A 27 25.33 8.17 19.79
CA LEU A 27 24.10 7.83 19.07
C LEU A 27 24.15 8.60 17.76
N VAL A 28 24.65 7.96 16.71
CA VAL A 28 24.44 8.44 15.35
C VAL A 28 22.95 8.26 15.10
N SER A 29 22.21 9.36 15.15
CA SER A 29 20.82 9.40 14.65
C SER A 29 20.90 8.95 13.20
N ALA A 30 20.43 7.75 12.91
CA ALA A 30 20.25 7.31 11.54
C ALA A 30 19.31 8.32 10.89
N VAL A 31 19.84 9.16 10.02
CA VAL A 31 19.02 9.94 9.10
C VAL A 31 18.32 8.92 8.23
N THR A 32 17.07 8.64 8.53
CA THR A 32 16.22 7.86 7.66
C THR A 32 16.04 8.71 6.41
N ILE A 33 16.82 8.43 5.38
CA ILE A 33 16.55 8.97 4.05
C ILE A 33 15.22 8.33 3.67
N GLU A 34 14.15 9.10 3.71
CA GLU A 34 12.84 8.67 3.23
C GLU A 34 12.98 8.53 1.71
N GLU A 35 13.22 7.31 1.26
CA GLU A 35 13.41 7.00 -0.15
C GLU A 35 12.11 7.34 -0.89
N THR A 36 12.21 8.23 -1.88
CA THR A 36 11.05 8.61 -2.68
C THR A 36 10.46 7.36 -3.33
N PRO A 37 9.17 7.05 -3.12
CA PRO A 37 8.58 5.85 -3.68
C PRO A 37 8.73 5.78 -5.20
N ALA A 38 9.07 4.61 -5.73
CA ALA A 38 9.38 4.41 -7.15
C ALA A 38 8.23 4.85 -8.09
N TRP A 39 6.97 4.76 -7.64
CA TRP A 39 5.82 5.19 -8.44
C TRP A 39 5.82 6.69 -8.78
N ARG A 40 6.43 7.54 -7.92
CA ARG A 40 6.50 8.99 -8.16
C ARG A 40 7.34 9.37 -9.38
N ALA A 41 8.27 8.52 -9.78
CA ALA A 41 9.05 8.73 -11.00
C ALA A 41 8.28 8.41 -12.28
N SER A 42 7.17 7.66 -12.16
CA SER A 42 6.41 7.15 -13.30
C SER A 42 5.04 7.82 -13.48
N ILE A 43 4.49 8.40 -12.42
CA ILE A 43 3.15 8.99 -12.46
C ILE A 43 3.16 10.35 -13.18
N THR A 44 2.10 10.63 -13.95
CA THR A 44 1.92 11.98 -14.52
C THR A 44 1.41 12.96 -13.47
N PRO A 45 1.65 14.27 -13.59
CA PRO A 45 1.16 15.28 -12.65
C PRO A 45 -0.38 15.24 -12.48
N GLU A 46 -1.11 15.02 -13.57
CA GLU A 46 -2.57 14.93 -13.58
C GLU A 46 -3.06 13.73 -12.76
N ASP A 47 -2.40 12.59 -12.91
CA ASP A 47 -2.74 11.38 -12.20
C ASP A 47 -2.30 11.42 -10.73
N GLU A 48 -1.22 12.12 -10.41
CA GLU A 48 -0.82 12.38 -9.02
C GLU A 48 -1.92 13.17 -8.29
N VAL A 49 -2.43 14.24 -8.89
CA VAL A 49 -3.57 15.00 -8.34
C VAL A 49 -4.81 14.11 -8.16
N ARG A 50 -5.13 13.24 -9.13
CA ARG A 50 -6.24 12.28 -9.02
C ARG A 50 -6.03 11.28 -7.88
N LEU A 51 -4.81 10.80 -7.71
CA LEU A 51 -4.46 9.86 -6.65
C LEU A 51 -4.54 10.52 -5.26
N GLU A 52 -4.05 11.74 -5.13
CA GLU A 52 -4.12 12.52 -3.88
C GLU A 52 -5.58 12.85 -3.52
N GLY A 53 -6.39 13.21 -4.50
CA GLY A 53 -7.83 13.48 -4.33
C GLY A 53 -8.70 12.25 -4.08
N LEU A 54 -8.17 11.04 -4.35
CA LEU A 54 -8.96 9.79 -4.35
C LEU A 54 -9.69 9.55 -3.02
N ARG A 55 -9.02 9.74 -1.89
CA ARG A 55 -9.63 9.51 -0.56
C ARG A 55 -10.79 10.46 -0.29
N ALA A 56 -10.61 11.74 -0.58
CA ALA A 56 -11.67 12.75 -0.39
C ALA A 56 -12.87 12.48 -1.31
N HIS A 57 -12.61 12.15 -2.57
CA HIS A 57 -13.64 11.75 -3.52
C HIS A 57 -14.41 10.51 -3.06
N TRP A 58 -13.70 9.49 -2.61
CA TRP A 58 -14.31 8.26 -2.09
C TRP A 58 -15.19 8.53 -0.87
N ASN A 59 -14.71 9.31 0.10
CA ASN A 59 -15.48 9.73 1.26
C ASN A 59 -16.80 10.40 0.84
N GLY A 60 -16.74 11.30 -0.16
CA GLY A 60 -17.90 11.97 -0.71
C GLY A 60 -18.93 11.02 -1.35
N LEU A 61 -18.47 10.00 -2.06
CA LEU A 61 -19.35 8.97 -2.64
C LEU A 61 -19.93 8.07 -1.53
N HIS A 62 -19.11 7.62 -0.60
CA HIS A 62 -19.52 6.73 0.49
C HIS A 62 -20.60 7.38 1.38
N ALA A 63 -20.45 8.64 1.74
CA ALA A 63 -21.40 9.37 2.55
C ALA A 63 -22.80 9.44 1.91
N LYS A 64 -22.85 9.46 0.57
CA LYS A 64 -24.10 9.54 -0.22
C LYS A 64 -24.67 8.18 -0.59
N LEU A 65 -24.01 7.06 -0.27
CA LEU A 65 -24.55 5.71 -0.48
C LEU A 65 -25.73 5.46 0.45
N PRO A 66 -26.80 4.81 -0.03
CA PRO A 66 -27.89 4.34 0.83
C PRO A 66 -27.38 3.45 1.96
N PRO A 67 -27.92 3.55 3.19
CA PRO A 67 -27.45 2.75 4.33
C PRO A 67 -27.42 1.26 4.06
N ARG A 68 -28.46 0.72 3.43
CA ARG A 68 -28.52 -0.70 3.05
C ARG A 68 -27.37 -1.12 2.14
N VAL A 69 -26.92 -0.25 1.24
CA VAL A 69 -25.81 -0.55 0.33
C VAL A 69 -24.49 -0.53 1.09
N ARG A 70 -24.30 0.45 1.98
CA ARG A 70 -23.13 0.51 2.86
C ARG A 70 -23.01 -0.75 3.71
N THR A 71 -24.10 -1.19 4.33
CA THR A 71 -24.13 -2.41 5.12
C THR A 71 -23.83 -3.66 4.27
N ALA A 72 -24.44 -3.79 3.09
CA ALA A 72 -24.24 -4.94 2.20
C ALA A 72 -22.81 -5.05 1.66
N GLN A 73 -22.14 -3.94 1.37
CA GLN A 73 -20.75 -3.93 0.89
C GLN A 73 -19.74 -3.87 2.04
N GLY A 74 -20.15 -3.37 3.20
CA GLY A 74 -19.32 -3.28 4.41
C GLY A 74 -17.99 -2.60 4.19
N LYS A 75 -16.92 -3.18 4.75
CA LYS A 75 -15.55 -2.67 4.68
C LYS A 75 -15.01 -2.44 3.26
N LEU A 76 -15.59 -3.11 2.27
CA LEU A 76 -15.12 -2.96 0.89
C LEU A 76 -15.27 -1.52 0.38
N VAL A 77 -16.40 -0.90 0.67
CA VAL A 77 -16.72 0.47 0.20
C VAL A 77 -16.46 1.55 1.25
N ASP A 78 -16.12 1.17 2.48
CA ASP A 78 -15.79 2.10 3.55
C ASP A 78 -14.34 2.60 3.40
N PRO A 79 -14.12 3.87 3.04
CA PRO A 79 -12.78 4.41 2.85
C PRO A 79 -11.86 4.28 4.07
N GLU A 80 -12.41 4.28 5.28
CA GLU A 80 -11.63 4.23 6.53
C GLU A 80 -11.33 2.80 7.01
N ALA A 81 -11.81 1.77 6.31
CA ALA A 81 -11.63 0.37 6.72
C ALA A 81 -10.30 -0.26 6.30
N GLY A 82 -9.39 0.51 5.69
CA GLY A 82 -8.07 0.04 5.29
C GLY A 82 -7.23 -0.36 6.50
N LEU A 83 -6.58 -1.53 6.42
CA LEU A 83 -5.64 -2.03 7.41
C LEU A 83 -4.21 -1.76 6.93
N ASP A 84 -3.31 -1.56 7.87
CA ASP A 84 -1.89 -1.39 7.58
C ASP A 84 -1.30 -2.63 6.91
N LEU A 85 -0.27 -2.43 6.08
CA LEU A 85 0.50 -3.47 5.40
C LEU A 85 -0.38 -4.41 4.57
N PRO A 86 -0.67 -4.06 3.32
CA PRO A 86 -1.53 -4.87 2.46
C PRO A 86 -1.02 -6.29 2.23
N SER A 87 0.31 -6.52 2.16
CA SER A 87 0.96 -7.85 2.10
C SER A 87 0.24 -8.85 1.19
N LEU A 88 0.02 -8.46 -0.06
CA LEU A 88 -0.53 -9.34 -1.09
C LEU A 88 0.45 -10.45 -1.44
N THR A 89 -0.02 -11.70 -1.46
CA THR A 89 0.79 -12.83 -1.89
C THR A 89 0.57 -13.11 -3.38
N PRO A 90 1.60 -13.50 -4.14
CA PRO A 90 1.43 -13.98 -5.50
C PRO A 90 0.46 -15.18 -5.57
N GLY A 91 -0.33 -15.24 -6.65
CA GLY A 91 -1.29 -16.31 -6.86
C GLY A 91 -2.58 -15.84 -7.52
N SER A 92 -3.53 -16.77 -7.63
CA SER A 92 -4.85 -16.55 -8.20
C SER A 92 -5.81 -15.97 -7.15
N TYR A 93 -6.62 -15.03 -7.57
CA TYR A 93 -7.62 -14.37 -6.76
C TYR A 93 -8.99 -14.43 -7.45
N ARG A 94 -10.04 -14.57 -6.65
CA ARG A 94 -11.39 -14.17 -7.05
C ARG A 94 -11.45 -12.66 -6.99
N CYS A 95 -11.98 -12.04 -8.04
CA CYS A 95 -12.14 -10.59 -8.06
C CYS A 95 -13.48 -10.17 -8.66
N ARG A 96 -14.12 -9.21 -8.04
CA ARG A 96 -15.30 -8.54 -8.58
C ARG A 96 -15.09 -7.04 -8.50
N VAL A 97 -15.73 -6.31 -9.38
CA VAL A 97 -15.69 -4.85 -9.38
C VAL A 97 -16.98 -4.30 -8.78
N VAL A 98 -16.85 -3.48 -7.76
CA VAL A 98 -17.95 -2.67 -7.22
C VAL A 98 -17.75 -1.25 -7.72
N ARG A 99 -18.65 -0.80 -8.59
CA ARG A 99 -18.62 0.55 -9.15
C ARG A 99 -19.54 1.46 -8.37
N LEU A 100 -18.98 2.46 -7.71
CA LEU A 100 -19.71 3.57 -7.13
C LEU A 100 -19.88 4.66 -8.18
N ARG A 101 -21.11 5.14 -8.37
CA ARG A 101 -21.40 6.15 -9.38
C ARG A 101 -22.44 7.16 -8.89
N THR A 102 -22.16 8.44 -9.14
CA THR A 102 -23.14 9.52 -9.01
C THR A 102 -23.85 9.69 -10.35
N PRO A 103 -25.14 9.31 -10.47
CA PRO A 103 -25.90 9.58 -11.68
C PRO A 103 -26.17 11.08 -11.82
N PRO A 104 -26.56 11.56 -13.02
CA PRO A 104 -26.93 12.98 -13.21
C PRO A 104 -28.07 13.43 -12.30
N ARG A 105 -28.97 12.51 -11.93
CA ARG A 105 -30.08 12.72 -10.99
C ARG A 105 -30.17 11.51 -10.05
N GLY A 106 -30.51 11.76 -8.78
CA GLY A 106 -30.71 10.72 -7.77
C GLY A 106 -29.49 10.48 -6.88
N SER A 107 -29.56 9.41 -6.10
CA SER A 107 -28.53 9.03 -5.11
C SER A 107 -27.38 8.26 -5.75
N VAL A 108 -26.22 8.26 -5.09
CA VAL A 108 -25.09 7.40 -5.46
C VAL A 108 -25.53 5.94 -5.48
N THR A 109 -25.10 5.23 -6.52
CA THR A 109 -25.39 3.81 -6.71
C THR A 109 -24.11 2.99 -6.58
N ALA A 110 -24.24 1.73 -6.14
CA ALA A 110 -23.19 0.73 -6.20
C ALA A 110 -23.66 -0.44 -7.07
N ARG A 111 -22.90 -0.76 -8.10
CA ARG A 111 -23.15 -1.92 -8.96
C ARG A 111 -21.98 -2.89 -8.85
N SER A 112 -22.25 -4.17 -8.64
CA SER A 112 -21.23 -5.22 -8.59
C SER A 112 -21.24 -6.02 -9.89
N SER A 113 -20.05 -6.31 -10.42
CA SER A 113 -19.88 -7.35 -11.44
C SER A 113 -20.07 -8.75 -10.85
N THR A 114 -20.12 -9.76 -11.71
CA THR A 114 -19.88 -11.16 -11.31
C THR A 114 -18.48 -11.32 -10.75
N SER A 115 -18.24 -12.42 -10.05
CA SER A 115 -16.90 -12.75 -9.57
C SER A 115 -16.09 -13.39 -10.68
N ASP A 116 -14.98 -12.79 -11.01
CA ASP A 116 -14.03 -13.17 -12.04
C ASP A 116 -12.71 -13.66 -11.43
N TYR A 117 -11.68 -13.84 -12.25
CA TYR A 117 -10.33 -14.18 -11.81
C TYR A 117 -9.34 -13.05 -12.07
N CYS A 118 -8.49 -12.81 -11.09
CA CYS A 118 -7.33 -11.95 -11.17
C CYS A 118 -6.09 -12.75 -10.79
N PHE A 119 -4.93 -12.32 -11.27
CA PHE A 119 -3.65 -12.90 -10.93
C PHE A 119 -2.70 -11.83 -10.41
N ILE A 120 -1.97 -12.19 -9.37
CA ILE A 120 -0.93 -11.38 -8.78
C ILE A 120 0.38 -12.16 -8.88
N SER A 121 1.42 -11.52 -9.39
CA SER A 121 2.75 -12.10 -9.52
C SER A 121 3.83 -11.18 -8.98
N ALA A 122 4.86 -11.78 -8.38
CA ALA A 122 6.10 -11.06 -8.10
C ALA A 122 6.93 -11.04 -9.38
N THR A 123 7.42 -9.86 -9.76
CA THR A 123 8.32 -9.65 -10.90
C THR A 123 9.55 -8.87 -10.44
N ALA A 124 10.53 -8.71 -11.31
CA ALA A 124 11.69 -7.86 -11.03
C ALA A 124 11.30 -6.39 -10.78
N ASP A 125 10.21 -5.94 -11.44
CA ASP A 125 9.72 -4.57 -11.37
C ASP A 125 8.75 -4.32 -10.21
N GLY A 126 8.39 -5.37 -9.44
CA GLY A 126 7.47 -5.26 -8.32
C GLY A 126 6.34 -6.29 -8.36
N ILE A 127 5.20 -5.94 -7.78
CA ILE A 127 4.01 -6.80 -7.73
C ILE A 127 3.11 -6.47 -8.90
N ALA A 128 3.00 -7.37 -9.87
CA ALA A 128 2.10 -7.21 -11.01
C ALA A 128 0.69 -7.71 -10.70
N PHE A 129 -0.29 -7.05 -11.26
CA PHE A 129 -1.71 -7.37 -11.19
C PHE A 129 -2.30 -7.46 -12.58
N VAL A 130 -3.09 -8.51 -12.84
CA VAL A 130 -3.83 -8.70 -14.09
C VAL A 130 -5.22 -9.24 -13.80
N LYS A 131 -6.26 -8.60 -14.31
CA LYS A 131 -7.61 -9.16 -14.36
C LYS A 131 -7.73 -10.08 -15.57
N GLN A 132 -7.81 -11.39 -15.32
CA GLN A 132 -7.71 -12.45 -16.33
C GLN A 132 -9.03 -12.73 -17.05
N THR A 133 -10.16 -12.52 -16.38
CA THR A 133 -11.48 -12.85 -16.95
C THR A 133 -12.51 -11.76 -16.73
N GLY A 134 -13.62 -11.81 -17.42
CA GLY A 134 -14.79 -10.97 -17.24
C GLY A 134 -14.66 -9.53 -17.76
N THR A 135 -15.46 -8.65 -17.20
CA THR A 135 -15.53 -7.23 -17.59
C THR A 135 -14.54 -6.37 -16.81
N ASP A 136 -14.38 -5.12 -17.24
CA ASP A 136 -13.49 -4.14 -16.60
C ASP A 136 -12.03 -4.62 -16.49
N PRO A 137 -11.41 -5.03 -17.61
CA PRO A 137 -10.07 -5.56 -17.62
C PRO A 137 -9.04 -4.49 -17.23
N ALA A 138 -8.16 -4.84 -16.31
CA ALA A 138 -7.12 -3.96 -15.80
C ALA A 138 -5.83 -4.77 -15.58
N ALA A 139 -4.69 -4.14 -15.82
CA ALA A 139 -3.38 -4.69 -15.47
C ALA A 139 -2.42 -3.55 -15.13
N GLY A 140 -1.41 -3.83 -14.32
CA GLY A 140 -0.41 -2.86 -13.89
C GLY A 140 0.40 -3.37 -12.71
N TYR A 141 1.03 -2.44 -12.00
CA TYR A 141 1.92 -2.75 -10.89
C TYR A 141 1.47 -2.09 -9.60
N PHE A 142 1.73 -2.76 -8.49
CA PHE A 142 1.56 -2.27 -7.14
C PHE A 142 2.91 -1.85 -6.58
N TYR A 143 3.03 -0.60 -6.19
CA TYR A 143 4.23 -0.01 -5.63
C TYR A 143 4.04 0.26 -4.13
N PRO A 144 4.97 -0.10 -3.26
CA PRO A 144 4.90 0.24 -1.83
C PRO A 144 4.77 1.75 -1.60
N ASP A 145 3.86 2.13 -0.71
CA ASP A 145 3.61 3.53 -0.31
C ASP A 145 3.17 3.57 1.16
N GLY A 146 4.11 3.43 2.07
CA GLY A 146 3.86 3.38 3.50
C GLY A 146 2.95 2.22 3.90
N LYS A 147 1.72 2.53 4.30
CA LYS A 147 0.74 1.54 4.79
C LYS A 147 -0.11 0.89 3.70
N ARG A 148 0.05 1.28 2.45
CA ARG A 148 -0.72 0.83 1.29
C ARG A 148 0.19 0.54 0.10
N TYR A 149 -0.39 0.07 -1.01
CA TYR A 149 0.28 0.17 -2.30
C TYR A 149 -0.42 1.22 -3.17
N VAL A 150 0.38 1.89 -4.01
CA VAL A 150 -0.11 2.67 -5.15
C VAL A 150 -0.18 1.75 -6.35
N PHE A 151 -1.28 1.81 -7.09
CA PHE A 151 -1.46 1.12 -8.35
C PHE A 151 -1.27 2.08 -9.51
N LEU A 152 -0.35 1.75 -10.39
CA LEU A 152 -0.21 2.35 -11.71
C LEU A 152 -0.40 1.26 -12.76
N GLY A 153 -1.35 1.45 -13.64
CA GLY A 153 -1.70 0.47 -14.66
C GLY A 153 -2.55 1.07 -15.76
N ALA A 154 -3.14 0.19 -16.54
CA ALA A 154 -4.00 0.60 -17.64
C ALA A 154 -5.21 -0.32 -17.77
N ARG A 155 -6.33 0.23 -18.29
CA ARG A 155 -7.44 -0.56 -18.76
C ARG A 155 -7.03 -1.32 -20.01
N GLN A 156 -7.10 -2.63 -19.93
CA GLN A 156 -6.75 -3.52 -21.03
C GLN A 156 -7.85 -3.51 -22.11
N ARG A 157 -7.53 -3.96 -23.31
CA ARG A 157 -8.52 -4.10 -24.40
C ARG A 157 -9.40 -5.30 -24.14
N ARG A 158 -8.83 -6.39 -23.63
CA ARG A 158 -9.52 -7.61 -23.23
C ARG A 158 -8.98 -8.10 -21.90
N ALA A 159 -9.77 -8.87 -21.19
CA ALA A 159 -9.30 -9.57 -20.00
C ALA A 159 -8.23 -10.60 -20.39
N GLY A 160 -7.15 -10.68 -19.60
CA GLY A 160 -6.03 -11.57 -19.84
C GLY A 160 -5.04 -11.11 -20.91
N ASP A 161 -5.28 -9.99 -21.60
CA ASP A 161 -4.28 -9.41 -22.50
C ASP A 161 -3.01 -9.01 -21.72
N ASN A 162 -1.88 -9.00 -22.45
CA ASN A 162 -0.65 -8.43 -21.93
C ASN A 162 -0.89 -6.97 -21.51
N SER A 163 -0.28 -6.57 -20.39
CA SER A 163 -0.44 -5.23 -19.87
C SER A 163 -0.01 -4.18 -20.88
N LEU A 164 -0.89 -3.22 -21.17
CA LEU A 164 -0.52 -2.04 -21.92
C LEU A 164 0.56 -1.21 -21.20
N GLY A 165 0.66 -1.39 -19.88
CA GLY A 165 1.49 -0.54 -19.03
C GLY A 165 0.90 0.86 -18.85
N TYR A 166 1.25 1.45 -17.72
CA TYR A 166 0.94 2.84 -17.43
C TYR A 166 1.75 3.77 -18.34
N GLY A 167 1.14 4.85 -18.83
CA GLY A 167 1.78 5.87 -19.67
C GLY A 167 1.84 5.55 -21.17
N ASN A 168 1.50 4.32 -21.59
CA ASN A 168 1.52 3.96 -23.02
C ASN A 168 0.30 4.50 -23.80
N GLU A 169 -0.87 4.47 -23.21
CA GLU A 169 -2.10 5.03 -23.75
C GLU A 169 -2.80 5.87 -22.64
N PRO A 170 -2.50 7.17 -22.50
CA PRO A 170 -2.99 7.99 -21.37
C PRO A 170 -4.50 7.94 -21.14
N ALA A 171 -5.30 7.80 -22.20
CA ALA A 171 -6.75 7.65 -22.08
C ALA A 171 -7.19 6.34 -21.40
N ARG A 172 -6.28 5.39 -21.21
CA ARG A 172 -6.52 4.12 -20.54
C ARG A 172 -5.82 4.01 -19.19
N ASP A 173 -5.00 4.99 -18.86
CA ASP A 173 -4.25 4.97 -17.61
C ASP A 173 -5.18 4.90 -16.39
N MET A 174 -4.75 4.11 -15.43
CA MET A 174 -5.48 3.85 -14.21
C MET A 174 -4.55 4.08 -13.02
N VAL A 175 -4.99 4.89 -12.09
CA VAL A 175 -4.30 5.11 -10.82
C VAL A 175 -5.21 4.77 -9.66
N GLY A 176 -4.64 4.22 -8.59
CA GLY A 176 -5.43 3.79 -7.45
C GLY A 176 -4.59 3.41 -6.25
N VAL A 177 -5.29 2.93 -5.22
CA VAL A 177 -4.66 2.44 -3.99
C VAL A 177 -5.11 1.02 -3.69
N VAL A 178 -4.18 0.20 -3.19
CA VAL A 178 -4.46 -1.15 -2.72
C VAL A 178 -4.33 -1.19 -1.21
N GLU A 179 -5.35 -1.71 -0.56
CA GLU A 179 -5.45 -1.82 0.88
C GLU A 179 -5.98 -3.19 1.28
N ARG A 180 -5.54 -3.68 2.42
CA ARG A 180 -6.14 -4.84 3.06
C ARG A 180 -7.37 -4.41 3.86
N VAL A 181 -8.49 -5.13 3.78
CA VAL A 181 -9.72 -4.84 4.51
C VAL A 181 -10.20 -6.03 5.37
N GLY A 182 -9.43 -7.11 5.38
CA GLY A 182 -9.71 -8.30 6.17
C GLY A 182 -8.53 -9.27 6.17
N GLY A 183 -8.65 -10.41 6.84
CA GLY A 183 -7.59 -11.43 6.93
C GLY A 183 -7.10 -11.89 5.55
N PHE A 184 -8.04 -12.21 4.67
CA PHE A 184 -7.78 -12.65 3.29
C PHE A 184 -8.64 -11.86 2.30
N ARG A 185 -8.68 -10.55 2.47
CA ARG A 185 -9.50 -9.68 1.65
C ARG A 185 -8.82 -8.34 1.43
N TRP A 186 -8.64 -7.99 0.17
CA TRP A 186 -8.04 -6.74 -0.26
C TRP A 186 -8.98 -5.99 -1.20
N ARG A 187 -8.68 -4.74 -1.40
CA ARG A 187 -9.34 -3.91 -2.40
C ARG A 187 -8.31 -3.08 -3.15
N LEU A 188 -8.54 -2.92 -4.44
CA LEU A 188 -7.92 -1.92 -5.27
C LEU A 188 -8.99 -0.89 -5.60
N ALA A 189 -8.86 0.32 -5.06
CA ALA A 189 -9.74 1.44 -5.38
C ALA A 189 -9.07 2.29 -6.46
N VAL A 190 -9.75 2.43 -7.61
CA VAL A 190 -9.22 3.13 -8.78
C VAL A 190 -9.98 4.43 -8.98
N ALA A 191 -9.23 5.54 -9.11
CA ALA A 191 -9.79 6.82 -9.46
C ALA A 191 -10.48 6.76 -10.83
N GLY A 192 -11.73 7.16 -10.89
CA GLY A 192 -12.45 7.30 -12.15
C GLY A 192 -11.85 8.40 -13.05
N ALA A 193 -12.14 8.36 -14.33
CA ALA A 193 -11.76 9.44 -15.26
C ALA A 193 -12.42 10.77 -14.94
N ASN A 194 -13.40 10.78 -14.04
CA ASN A 194 -14.12 11.96 -13.57
C ASN A 194 -14.59 11.75 -12.12
N ASP A 195 -14.96 12.84 -11.46
CA ASP A 195 -15.43 12.86 -10.07
C ASP A 195 -16.80 12.22 -9.83
N ARG A 196 -17.30 11.43 -10.77
CA ARG A 196 -18.60 10.76 -10.65
C ARG A 196 -18.52 9.28 -10.44
N GLN A 197 -17.31 8.69 -10.53
CA GLN A 197 -17.14 7.24 -10.50
C GLN A 197 -15.91 6.85 -9.71
N LEU A 198 -16.04 5.75 -9.00
CA LEU A 198 -14.95 5.03 -8.34
C LEU A 198 -15.17 3.54 -8.57
N ASP A 199 -14.14 2.86 -9.04
CA ASP A 199 -14.15 1.41 -9.23
C ASP A 199 -13.33 0.75 -8.13
N ILE A 200 -13.94 -0.21 -7.43
CA ILE A 200 -13.30 -0.95 -6.34
C ILE A 200 -13.24 -2.42 -6.74
N TYR A 201 -12.05 -2.91 -7.01
CA TYR A 201 -11.78 -4.33 -7.24
C TYR A 201 -11.60 -5.00 -5.88
N GLU A 202 -12.50 -5.91 -5.54
CA GLU A 202 -12.36 -6.79 -4.38
C GLU A 202 -11.49 -7.98 -4.77
N LEU A 203 -10.50 -8.30 -3.95
CA LEU A 203 -9.57 -9.39 -4.18
C LEU A 203 -9.62 -10.37 -2.99
N THR A 204 -9.91 -11.64 -3.28
CA THR A 204 -9.93 -12.74 -2.31
C THR A 204 -9.12 -13.90 -2.88
N PRO A 205 -8.11 -14.44 -2.19
CA PRO A 205 -7.31 -15.54 -2.69
C PRO A 205 -8.17 -16.74 -3.07
N VAL A 206 -7.84 -17.39 -4.16
CA VAL A 206 -8.40 -18.70 -4.49
C VAL A 206 -7.72 -19.73 -3.57
N PRO A 207 -8.48 -20.57 -2.83
CA PRO A 207 -7.90 -21.62 -2.02
C PRO A 207 -6.97 -22.53 -2.82
N ALA A 208 -5.89 -23.01 -2.20
CA ALA A 208 -4.85 -23.78 -2.91
C ALA A 208 -5.41 -25.05 -3.60
N ASP A 209 -6.42 -25.67 -3.01
CA ASP A 209 -7.13 -26.85 -3.56
C ASP A 209 -8.00 -26.53 -4.78
N GLN A 210 -8.31 -25.26 -5.02
CA GLN A 210 -9.11 -24.77 -6.15
C GLN A 210 -8.26 -24.05 -7.22
N GLN A 211 -6.97 -23.94 -6.99
CA GLN A 211 -6.08 -23.35 -7.99
C GLN A 211 -5.85 -24.33 -9.15
N PRO A 212 -5.74 -23.85 -10.41
CA PRO A 212 -5.32 -24.70 -11.52
C PRO A 212 -3.99 -25.35 -11.18
N ARG A 213 -3.91 -26.68 -11.33
CA ARG A 213 -2.64 -27.38 -11.27
C ARG A 213 -1.91 -27.10 -12.59
N GLY A 214 -0.75 -26.43 -12.49
CA GLY A 214 0.12 -26.18 -13.63
C GLY A 214 0.69 -27.48 -14.22
#